data_0d476a02b8dc931088dddda1ca36b9ce
#
_entry.id   0d476a02b8dc931088dddda1ca36b9ce
#
_cell.length_a   1.000
_cell.length_b   1.000
_cell.length_c   1.000
_cell.angle_alpha   90.00
_cell.angle_beta   90.00
_cell.angle_gamma   90.00
#
_symmetry.space_group_name_H-M   'P 1'
#
loop_
_entity.id
_entity.type
_entity.pdbx_description
1 polymer ?
#
loop_
_entity_poly.entity_id
_entity_poly.type
_entity_poly.pdbx_seq_one_letter_code
_entity_poly.pdbx_strand_id
1 'polypeptide(L)'
;MSIRKLACLVLCLSFLLGASTGFAATKKYIVGIDGDYPPYSFIGADGKPTGFDVESVQWIAKEMGFEVEIVPTAWDGIIPALLANKIDMVYSGMTANEERKKVVDFSTVYWEIDQAIAVKNESTATMEDFNAGKLAIGTQRGCTAAEWLEDNLVKKGILPADKLRLYDNFPAAAMDLEIGRVDAAMMDDMVVIGTIKGKPLKIIGTVKTGEEYAVAIRKTDTDLKDLINEGLKRLMASPKWEELKAKYEMQK
;
A
#
# COMPACT_ATOMS: atom_id res chain seq x y z
N MET A 1 14.26 74.20 -5.65
CA MET A 1 14.39 72.77 -6.04
C MET A 1 13.47 72.58 -7.23
N SER A 2 13.97 72.29 -8.43
CA SER A 2 13.19 72.40 -9.67
C SER A 2 12.23 71.19 -9.81
N ILE A 3 11.04 71.44 -10.32
CA ILE A 3 9.97 70.47 -10.55
C ILE A 3 10.45 69.23 -11.29
N ARG A 4 11.52 69.31 -12.08
CA ARG A 4 12.16 68.17 -12.78
C ARG A 4 12.84 67.17 -11.84
N LYS A 5 13.30 67.57 -10.66
CA LYS A 5 13.94 66.67 -9.66
C LYS A 5 12.88 65.90 -8.84
N LEU A 6 11.67 66.48 -8.69
CA LEU A 6 10.58 65.84 -7.98
C LEU A 6 9.91 64.73 -8.85
N ALA A 7 9.85 64.93 -10.18
CA ALA A 7 9.30 63.93 -11.09
C ALA A 7 10.14 62.66 -11.23
N CYS A 8 11.47 62.77 -11.16
CA CYS A 8 12.38 61.60 -11.19
C CYS A 8 12.32 60.80 -9.88
N LEU A 9 12.03 61.45 -8.73
CA LEU A 9 11.95 60.72 -7.43
C LEU A 9 10.66 59.92 -7.30
N VAL A 10 9.56 60.37 -7.91
CA VAL A 10 8.26 59.65 -7.91
C VAL A 10 8.27 58.47 -8.90
N LEU A 11 9.03 58.56 -9.99
CA LEU A 11 9.15 57.49 -10.98
C LEU A 11 10.01 56.30 -10.52
N CYS A 12 10.99 56.55 -9.62
CA CYS A 12 11.81 55.47 -9.02
C CYS A 12 11.15 54.75 -7.86
N LEU A 13 10.11 55.34 -7.23
CA LEU A 13 9.38 54.67 -6.12
C LEU A 13 8.27 53.74 -6.58
N SER A 14 7.82 53.86 -7.84
CA SER A 14 6.75 53.03 -8.40
C SER A 14 7.23 51.70 -9.01
N PHE A 15 8.56 51.47 -9.06
CA PHE A 15 9.13 50.21 -9.64
C PHE A 15 9.56 49.18 -8.58
N LEU A 16 9.32 49.45 -7.28
CA LEU A 16 9.65 48.52 -6.17
C LEU A 16 8.43 47.79 -5.62
N LEU A 17 7.25 47.94 -6.23
CA LEU A 17 6.07 47.19 -5.84
C LEU A 17 5.69 46.17 -6.92
N GLY A 18 6.36 45.02 -6.97
CA GLY A 18 5.92 44.03 -7.91
C GLY A 18 6.75 42.80 -8.14
N ALA A 19 7.29 42.21 -7.08
CA ALA A 19 7.75 40.83 -7.18
C ALA A 19 7.71 40.16 -5.79
N SER A 20 6.56 40.17 -5.15
CA SER A 20 6.23 39.08 -4.24
C SER A 20 5.90 37.88 -5.11
N THR A 21 6.93 37.16 -5.57
CA THR A 21 6.79 35.77 -5.96
C THR A 21 6.37 35.05 -4.68
N GLY A 22 5.08 34.98 -4.45
CA GLY A 22 4.52 34.10 -3.45
C GLY A 22 5.00 32.71 -3.80
N PHE A 23 5.99 32.19 -3.10
CA PHE A 23 6.25 30.78 -3.05
C PHE A 23 4.96 30.15 -2.53
N ALA A 24 4.12 29.65 -3.45
CA ALA A 24 3.03 28.79 -3.05
C ALA A 24 3.66 27.69 -2.21
N ALA A 25 3.27 27.57 -0.94
CA ALA A 25 3.77 26.52 -0.08
C ALA A 25 3.52 25.17 -0.79
N THR A 26 4.56 24.38 -0.95
CA THR A 26 4.47 23.06 -1.57
C THR A 26 3.44 22.25 -0.78
N LYS A 27 2.42 21.74 -1.46
CA LYS A 27 1.36 20.97 -0.81
C LYS A 27 1.95 19.66 -0.29
N LYS A 28 1.70 19.36 0.99
CA LYS A 28 2.16 18.13 1.64
C LYS A 28 0.97 17.21 1.88
N TYR A 29 1.11 15.93 1.51
CA TYR A 29 0.10 14.91 1.74
C TYR A 29 0.61 13.83 2.69
N ILE A 30 -0.28 13.31 3.52
CA ILE A 30 0.00 12.24 4.46
C ILE A 30 -0.41 10.91 3.83
N VAL A 31 0.55 10.01 3.67
CA VAL A 31 0.36 8.69 3.06
C VAL A 31 0.33 7.63 4.15
N GLY A 32 -0.81 6.98 4.34
CA GLY A 32 -0.94 5.82 5.22
C GLY A 32 -0.40 4.56 4.56
N ILE A 33 0.37 3.80 5.31
CA ILE A 33 0.89 2.50 4.90
C ILE A 33 0.72 1.45 6.00
N ASP A 34 0.60 0.18 5.64
CA ASP A 34 0.94 -0.92 6.53
C ASP A 34 2.47 -0.99 6.64
N GLY A 35 3.00 -0.89 7.84
CA GLY A 35 4.44 -0.92 8.10
C GLY A 35 5.06 -2.32 8.15
N ASP A 36 4.25 -3.37 7.98
CA ASP A 36 4.64 -4.77 8.09
C ASP A 36 4.30 -5.59 6.81
N TYR A 37 4.32 -4.93 5.64
CA TYR A 37 3.84 -5.47 4.37
C TYR A 37 4.92 -5.51 3.26
N PRO A 38 6.05 -6.21 3.50
CA PRO A 38 7.08 -6.34 2.46
C PRO A 38 6.57 -7.16 1.27
N PRO A 39 7.00 -6.85 0.02
CA PRO A 39 7.97 -5.84 -0.38
C PRO A 39 7.36 -4.46 -0.65
N TYR A 40 6.04 -4.26 -0.48
CA TYR A 40 5.32 -3.05 -0.86
C TYR A 40 5.57 -1.87 0.09
N SER A 41 5.36 -2.09 1.39
CA SER A 41 5.55 -1.07 2.43
C SER A 41 5.94 -1.70 3.76
N PHE A 42 7.07 -1.28 4.32
CA PHE A 42 7.57 -1.83 5.58
C PHE A 42 8.56 -0.87 6.24
N ILE A 43 8.87 -1.15 7.51
CA ILE A 43 9.91 -0.40 8.23
C ILE A 43 11.25 -1.07 7.97
N GLY A 44 12.17 -0.32 7.35
CA GLY A 44 13.53 -0.79 7.07
C GLY A 44 14.38 -0.94 8.33
N ALA A 45 15.57 -1.51 8.19
CA ALA A 45 16.51 -1.70 9.29
C ALA A 45 16.99 -0.38 9.93
N ASP A 46 16.89 0.73 9.20
CA ASP A 46 17.19 2.09 9.68
C ASP A 46 16.02 2.75 10.44
N GLY A 47 14.92 2.02 10.64
CA GLY A 47 13.71 2.49 11.31
C GLY A 47 12.82 3.39 10.45
N LYS A 48 13.09 3.51 9.14
CA LYS A 48 12.31 4.37 8.24
C LYS A 48 11.39 3.55 7.34
N PRO A 49 10.22 4.12 6.96
CA PRO A 49 9.37 3.52 5.94
C PRO A 49 10.11 3.36 4.61
N THR A 50 9.99 2.19 4.01
CA THR A 50 10.55 1.82 2.71
C THR A 50 9.65 0.80 2.01
N GLY A 51 9.96 0.44 0.79
CA GLY A 51 9.21 -0.53 0.00
C GLY A 51 8.85 0.02 -1.37
N PHE A 52 8.34 -0.87 -2.22
CA PHE A 52 7.96 -0.55 -3.59
C PHE A 52 6.97 0.63 -3.66
N ASP A 53 5.90 0.59 -2.86
CA ASP A 53 4.87 1.62 -2.82
C ASP A 53 5.38 2.93 -2.20
N VAL A 54 6.18 2.82 -1.14
CA VAL A 54 6.78 3.99 -0.48
C VAL A 54 7.69 4.76 -1.43
N GLU A 55 8.59 4.07 -2.13
CA GLU A 55 9.49 4.73 -3.08
C GLU A 55 8.76 5.19 -4.34
N SER A 56 7.68 4.50 -4.74
CA SER A 56 6.81 4.92 -5.83
C SER A 56 6.17 6.26 -5.53
N VAL A 57 5.52 6.41 -4.37
CA VAL A 57 4.86 7.68 -4.01
C VAL A 57 5.86 8.81 -3.77
N GLN A 58 7.05 8.53 -3.24
CA GLN A 58 8.12 9.53 -3.08
C GLN A 58 8.62 10.03 -4.44
N TRP A 59 8.76 9.14 -5.43
CA TRP A 59 9.12 9.53 -6.78
C TRP A 59 8.00 10.35 -7.45
N ILE A 60 6.74 9.91 -7.32
CA ILE A 60 5.57 10.63 -7.83
C ILE A 60 5.52 12.03 -7.22
N ALA A 61 5.71 12.15 -5.92
CA ALA A 61 5.69 13.43 -5.21
C ALA A 61 6.72 14.41 -5.78
N LYS A 62 7.96 13.93 -5.98
CA LYS A 62 9.04 14.72 -6.57
C LYS A 62 8.72 15.14 -8.01
N GLU A 63 8.23 14.22 -8.83
CA GLU A 63 7.91 14.46 -10.24
C GLU A 63 6.73 15.43 -10.41
N MET A 64 5.74 15.34 -9.52
CA MET A 64 4.50 16.13 -9.59
C MET A 64 4.55 17.42 -8.75
N GLY A 65 5.66 17.67 -8.02
CA GLY A 65 5.88 18.94 -7.30
C GLY A 65 5.11 19.07 -5.99
N PHE A 66 4.91 17.96 -5.25
CA PHE A 66 4.35 17.99 -3.90
C PHE A 66 5.26 17.22 -2.91
N GLU A 67 4.95 17.29 -1.61
CA GLU A 67 5.65 16.56 -0.56
C GLU A 67 4.77 15.45 0.01
N VAL A 68 5.41 14.41 0.55
CA VAL A 68 4.72 13.34 1.27
C VAL A 68 5.30 13.11 2.65
N GLU A 69 4.42 12.79 3.59
CA GLU A 69 4.76 12.22 4.89
C GLU A 69 4.21 10.79 4.94
N ILE A 70 5.09 9.82 5.15
CA ILE A 70 4.70 8.41 5.21
C ILE A 70 4.41 8.04 6.66
N VAL A 71 3.18 7.58 6.92
CA VAL A 71 2.70 7.26 8.28
C VAL A 71 2.29 5.81 8.37
N PRO A 72 3.05 4.97 9.09
CA PRO A 72 2.62 3.62 9.40
C PRO A 72 1.31 3.63 10.19
N THR A 73 0.35 2.85 9.72
CA THR A 73 -1.01 2.82 10.26
C THR A 73 -1.48 1.37 10.32
N ALA A 74 -2.09 0.95 11.42
CA ALA A 74 -2.65 -0.40 11.53
C ALA A 74 -3.67 -0.65 10.40
N TRP A 75 -3.53 -1.81 9.72
CA TRP A 75 -4.27 -2.10 8.50
C TRP A 75 -5.80 -2.05 8.68
N ASP A 76 -6.33 -2.64 9.74
CA ASP A 76 -7.76 -2.66 10.05
C ASP A 76 -8.35 -1.27 10.37
N GLY A 77 -7.47 -0.30 10.73
CA GLY A 77 -7.81 1.10 10.97
C GLY A 77 -7.49 2.06 9.81
N ILE A 78 -6.89 1.60 8.70
CA ILE A 78 -6.32 2.50 7.68
C ILE A 78 -7.39 3.25 6.87
N ILE A 79 -8.47 2.57 6.45
CA ILE A 79 -9.61 3.23 5.77
C ILE A 79 -10.35 4.19 6.73
N PRO A 80 -10.70 3.82 7.96
CA PRO A 80 -11.16 4.75 8.97
C PRO A 80 -10.27 5.99 9.16
N ALA A 81 -8.93 5.83 9.16
CA ALA A 81 -8.00 6.95 9.26
C ALA A 81 -8.07 7.88 8.04
N LEU A 82 -8.20 7.32 6.82
CA LEU A 82 -8.41 8.07 5.59
C LEU A 82 -9.71 8.89 5.63
N LEU A 83 -10.81 8.28 6.04
CA LEU A 83 -12.11 8.92 6.13
C LEU A 83 -12.16 10.00 7.24
N ALA A 84 -11.37 9.84 8.29
CA ALA A 84 -11.23 10.81 9.38
C ALA A 84 -10.22 11.93 9.09
N ASN A 85 -9.70 12.05 7.86
CA ASN A 85 -8.68 13.02 7.44
C ASN A 85 -7.36 12.97 8.27
N LYS A 86 -7.03 11.81 8.85
CA LYS A 86 -5.74 11.59 9.52
C LYS A 86 -4.63 11.28 8.54
N ILE A 87 -4.98 10.73 7.39
CA ILE A 87 -4.14 10.51 6.21
C ILE A 87 -4.90 10.97 4.98
N ASP A 88 -4.20 11.26 3.89
CA ASP A 88 -4.80 11.77 2.65
C ASP A 88 -4.97 10.68 1.60
N MET A 89 -4.16 9.65 1.64
CA MET A 89 -4.25 8.48 0.77
C MET A 89 -3.69 7.24 1.46
N VAL A 90 -4.06 6.07 0.95
CA VAL A 90 -3.42 4.80 1.29
C VAL A 90 -2.68 4.28 0.07
N TYR A 91 -1.36 4.15 0.15
CA TYR A 91 -0.52 3.57 -0.89
C TYR A 91 0.30 2.42 -0.30
N SER A 92 -0.31 1.24 -0.23
CA SER A 92 0.19 0.10 0.55
C SER A 92 -0.44 -1.22 0.08
N GLY A 93 -0.33 -1.53 -1.23
CA GLY A 93 -0.87 -2.76 -1.80
C GLY A 93 -2.37 -2.95 -1.52
N MET A 94 -3.16 -1.90 -1.62
CA MET A 94 -4.59 -2.01 -1.31
C MET A 94 -5.39 -2.47 -2.52
N THR A 95 -6.01 -3.64 -2.43
CA THR A 95 -6.94 -4.15 -3.44
C THR A 95 -8.15 -3.24 -3.59
N ALA A 96 -8.45 -2.82 -4.82
CA ALA A 96 -9.60 -2.01 -5.19
C ALA A 96 -10.87 -2.86 -5.35
N ASN A 97 -11.31 -3.53 -4.26
CA ASN A 97 -12.51 -4.36 -4.29
C ASN A 97 -13.81 -3.54 -4.15
N GLU A 98 -14.95 -4.15 -4.45
CA GLU A 98 -16.25 -3.49 -4.47
C GLU A 98 -16.70 -3.00 -3.08
N GLU A 99 -16.32 -3.68 -2.00
CA GLU A 99 -16.66 -3.27 -0.64
C GLU A 99 -15.94 -1.95 -0.27
N ARG A 100 -14.65 -1.87 -0.58
CA ARG A 100 -13.85 -0.66 -0.35
C ARG A 100 -14.30 0.51 -1.23
N LYS A 101 -14.68 0.24 -2.50
CA LYS A 101 -15.24 1.25 -3.43
C LYS A 101 -16.54 1.87 -2.94
N LYS A 102 -17.28 1.25 -2.03
CA LYS A 102 -18.47 1.86 -1.43
C LYS A 102 -18.14 3.10 -0.60
N VAL A 103 -16.97 3.13 0.04
CA VAL A 103 -16.59 4.18 1.02
C VAL A 103 -15.43 5.05 0.59
N VAL A 104 -14.50 4.55 -0.25
CA VAL A 104 -13.38 5.30 -0.80
C VAL A 104 -13.39 5.26 -2.33
N ASP A 105 -12.57 6.09 -2.96
CA ASP A 105 -12.28 6.04 -4.38
C ASP A 105 -10.85 5.51 -4.59
N PHE A 106 -10.52 5.12 -5.80
CA PHE A 106 -9.24 4.52 -6.14
C PHE A 106 -8.61 5.20 -7.36
N SER A 107 -7.29 5.21 -7.39
CA SER A 107 -6.51 5.57 -8.58
C SER A 107 -6.68 4.53 -9.69
N THR A 108 -6.00 4.75 -10.82
CA THR A 108 -5.73 3.68 -11.79
C THR A 108 -4.96 2.55 -11.12
N VAL A 109 -5.22 1.32 -11.58
CA VAL A 109 -4.52 0.10 -11.12
C VAL A 109 -3.04 0.20 -11.48
N TYR A 110 -2.17 -0.17 -10.52
CA TYR A 110 -0.72 -0.17 -10.74
C TYR A 110 -0.08 -1.56 -10.61
N TRP A 111 -0.76 -2.52 -9.97
CA TRP A 111 -0.27 -3.88 -9.80
C TRP A 111 -1.44 -4.88 -9.73
N GLU A 112 -1.17 -6.13 -10.07
CA GLU A 112 -2.11 -7.23 -9.89
C GLU A 112 -1.47 -8.31 -9.02
N ILE A 113 -2.26 -9.03 -8.23
CA ILE A 113 -1.82 -10.11 -7.34
C ILE A 113 -2.76 -11.30 -7.35
N ASP A 114 -2.23 -12.41 -6.87
CA ASP A 114 -2.98 -13.59 -6.46
C ASP A 114 -2.72 -13.87 -4.99
N GLN A 115 -3.47 -14.77 -4.38
CA GLN A 115 -3.26 -15.18 -3.00
C GLN A 115 -2.36 -16.43 -2.95
N ALA A 116 -1.35 -16.46 -2.06
CA ALA A 116 -0.48 -17.60 -1.88
C ALA A 116 -0.67 -18.25 -0.51
N ILE A 117 -0.46 -19.56 -0.46
CA ILE A 117 -0.58 -20.36 0.76
C ILE A 117 0.78 -20.92 1.13
N ALA A 118 1.27 -20.55 2.32
CA ALA A 118 2.51 -21.05 2.90
C ALA A 118 2.25 -22.11 3.96
N VAL A 119 3.15 -23.09 4.05
CA VAL A 119 3.22 -24.10 5.10
C VAL A 119 4.67 -24.30 5.55
N LYS A 120 4.91 -25.08 6.62
CA LYS A 120 6.27 -25.43 7.04
C LYS A 120 6.95 -26.33 5.99
N ASN A 121 8.28 -26.24 5.87
CA ASN A 121 9.04 -27.04 4.89
C ASN A 121 8.82 -28.54 5.04
N GLU A 122 8.74 -29.03 6.29
CA GLU A 122 8.49 -30.44 6.60
C GLU A 122 7.02 -30.87 6.45
N SER A 123 6.10 -29.92 6.26
CA SER A 123 4.68 -30.25 6.09
C SER A 123 4.43 -31.01 4.79
N THR A 124 3.57 -32.01 4.88
CA THR A 124 3.02 -32.76 3.73
C THR A 124 1.66 -32.23 3.27
N ALA A 125 1.18 -31.14 3.89
CA ALA A 125 -0.09 -30.49 3.51
C ALA A 125 -0.07 -30.07 2.04
N THR A 126 -1.20 -30.24 1.38
CA THR A 126 -1.39 -29.96 -0.04
C THR A 126 -2.47 -28.88 -0.23
N MET A 127 -2.60 -28.37 -1.46
CA MET A 127 -3.72 -27.50 -1.83
C MET A 127 -5.08 -28.21 -1.71
N GLU A 128 -5.12 -29.52 -1.86
CA GLU A 128 -6.34 -30.31 -1.63
C GLU A 128 -6.72 -30.29 -0.14
N ASP A 129 -5.78 -30.42 0.77
CA ASP A 129 -6.03 -30.33 2.22
C ASP A 129 -6.47 -28.93 2.63
N PHE A 130 -5.87 -27.88 2.03
CA PHE A 130 -6.29 -26.50 2.20
C PHE A 130 -7.74 -26.30 1.75
N ASN A 131 -8.08 -26.71 0.53
CA ASN A 131 -9.43 -26.57 -0.04
C ASN A 131 -10.48 -27.42 0.70
N ALA A 132 -10.07 -28.53 1.32
CA ALA A 132 -10.94 -29.38 2.14
C ALA A 132 -11.11 -28.89 3.59
N GLY A 133 -10.55 -27.72 3.97
CA GLY A 133 -10.68 -27.14 5.32
C GLY A 133 -10.01 -27.95 6.43
N LYS A 134 -9.03 -28.78 6.09
CA LYS A 134 -8.34 -29.62 7.08
C LYS A 134 -7.34 -28.83 7.93
N LEU A 135 -6.79 -27.73 7.39
CA LEU A 135 -5.71 -26.94 7.98
C LEU A 135 -6.24 -25.82 8.87
N ALA A 136 -5.58 -25.53 9.98
CA ALA A 136 -5.74 -24.27 10.70
C ALA A 136 -4.96 -23.20 9.94
N ILE A 137 -5.63 -22.08 9.57
CA ILE A 137 -5.07 -21.08 8.66
C ILE A 137 -4.94 -19.74 9.38
N GLY A 138 -3.74 -19.13 9.30
CA GLY A 138 -3.46 -17.78 9.76
C GLY A 138 -3.47 -16.78 8.60
N THR A 139 -4.02 -15.59 8.82
CA THR A 139 -3.94 -14.46 7.88
C THR A 139 -4.09 -13.13 8.62
N GLN A 140 -3.86 -12.01 7.92
CA GLN A 140 -4.05 -10.68 8.49
C GLN A 140 -5.53 -10.30 8.52
N ARG A 141 -5.97 -9.66 9.60
CA ARG A 141 -7.33 -9.12 9.76
C ARG A 141 -7.61 -8.01 8.76
N GLY A 142 -8.80 -8.03 8.14
CA GLY A 142 -9.26 -6.97 7.22
C GLY A 142 -8.55 -6.95 5.86
N CYS A 143 -7.73 -7.97 5.54
CA CYS A 143 -7.18 -8.17 4.20
C CYS A 143 -8.12 -9.04 3.34
N THR A 144 -7.90 -9.02 2.03
CA THR A 144 -8.70 -9.80 1.07
C THR A 144 -8.51 -11.30 1.20
N ALA A 145 -7.34 -11.77 1.67
CA ALA A 145 -7.14 -13.17 2.03
C ALA A 145 -8.11 -13.63 3.13
N ALA A 146 -8.32 -12.81 4.18
CA ALA A 146 -9.29 -13.10 5.23
C ALA A 146 -10.72 -13.14 4.68
N GLU A 147 -11.10 -12.15 3.86
CA GLU A 147 -12.41 -12.11 3.19
C GLU A 147 -12.62 -13.37 2.33
N TRP A 148 -11.61 -13.73 1.53
CA TRP A 148 -11.67 -14.93 0.69
C TRP A 148 -11.85 -16.22 1.50
N LEU A 149 -11.08 -16.39 2.59
CA LEU A 149 -11.18 -17.55 3.48
C LEU A 149 -12.55 -17.63 4.15
N GLU A 150 -13.06 -16.50 4.64
CA GLU A 150 -14.39 -16.43 5.23
C GLU A 150 -15.48 -16.79 4.22
N ASP A 151 -15.45 -16.21 3.01
CA ASP A 151 -16.49 -16.38 2.01
C ASP A 151 -16.47 -17.77 1.34
N ASN A 152 -15.28 -18.31 1.12
CA ASN A 152 -15.12 -19.52 0.35
C ASN A 152 -14.99 -20.80 1.19
N LEU A 153 -14.51 -20.69 2.42
CA LEU A 153 -14.32 -21.85 3.28
C LEU A 153 -15.20 -21.83 4.54
N VAL A 154 -15.19 -20.73 5.31
CA VAL A 154 -15.91 -20.68 6.60
C VAL A 154 -17.43 -20.62 6.38
N LYS A 155 -17.94 -19.66 5.62
CA LYS A 155 -19.38 -19.50 5.36
C LYS A 155 -19.99 -20.69 4.62
N LYS A 156 -19.18 -21.44 3.87
CA LYS A 156 -19.59 -22.69 3.20
C LYS A 156 -19.52 -23.93 4.10
N GLY A 157 -19.10 -23.77 5.37
CA GLY A 157 -18.97 -24.88 6.32
C GLY A 157 -17.83 -25.85 6.02
N ILE A 158 -16.90 -25.48 5.12
CA ILE A 158 -15.73 -26.28 4.77
C ILE A 158 -14.66 -26.17 5.84
N LEU A 159 -14.33 -24.93 6.27
CA LEU A 159 -13.38 -24.65 7.33
C LEU A 159 -14.15 -24.29 8.62
N PRO A 160 -13.96 -24.99 9.75
CA PRO A 160 -14.47 -24.55 11.04
C PRO A 160 -13.95 -23.15 11.40
N ALA A 161 -14.82 -22.28 11.88
CA ALA A 161 -14.47 -20.87 12.16
C ALA A 161 -13.32 -20.72 13.18
N ASP A 162 -13.19 -21.64 14.12
CA ASP A 162 -12.09 -21.67 15.10
C ASP A 162 -10.73 -22.06 14.50
N LYS A 163 -10.71 -22.58 13.28
CA LYS A 163 -9.48 -22.84 12.52
C LYS A 163 -8.98 -21.65 11.69
N LEU A 164 -9.78 -20.60 11.52
CA LEU A 164 -9.33 -19.34 10.92
C LEU A 164 -8.82 -18.41 12.04
N ARG A 165 -7.53 -18.07 11.98
CA ARG A 165 -6.90 -17.16 12.94
C ARG A 165 -6.51 -15.85 12.28
N LEU A 166 -7.03 -14.74 12.82
CA LEU A 166 -6.80 -13.39 12.31
C LEU A 166 -5.76 -12.67 13.18
N TYR A 167 -4.71 -12.18 12.54
CA TYR A 167 -3.59 -11.47 13.15
C TYR A 167 -3.62 -9.98 12.77
N ASP A 168 -2.93 -9.14 13.53
CA ASP A 168 -2.85 -7.70 13.27
C ASP A 168 -1.95 -7.40 12.04
N ASN A 169 -0.98 -8.28 11.76
CA ASN A 169 -0.14 -8.23 10.56
C ASN A 169 0.22 -9.64 10.07
N PHE A 170 0.64 -9.75 8.81
CA PHE A 170 0.99 -11.06 8.23
C PHE A 170 2.28 -11.69 8.82
N PRO A 171 3.34 -10.93 9.16
CA PRO A 171 4.50 -11.51 9.85
C PRO A 171 4.15 -12.27 11.14
N ALA A 172 3.14 -11.82 11.90
CA ALA A 172 2.67 -12.55 13.09
C ALA A 172 2.00 -13.89 12.72
N ALA A 173 1.21 -13.92 11.65
CA ALA A 173 0.65 -15.18 11.13
C ALA A 173 1.76 -16.14 10.66
N ALA A 174 2.77 -15.64 9.96
CA ALA A 174 3.92 -16.41 9.50
C ALA A 174 4.77 -16.95 10.68
N MET A 175 4.90 -16.18 11.77
CA MET A 175 5.58 -16.64 12.99
C MET A 175 4.81 -17.80 13.64
N ASP A 176 3.49 -17.69 13.77
CA ASP A 176 2.66 -18.76 14.34
C ASP A 176 2.64 -20.01 13.45
N LEU A 177 2.77 -19.85 12.13
CA LEU A 177 3.01 -20.95 11.20
C LEU A 177 4.36 -21.63 11.47
N GLU A 178 5.43 -20.84 11.62
CA GLU A 178 6.80 -21.35 11.87
C GLU A 178 6.87 -22.20 13.15
N ILE A 179 6.22 -21.77 14.22
CA ILE A 179 6.17 -22.51 15.49
C ILE A 179 5.03 -23.55 15.59
N GLY A 180 4.23 -23.71 14.53
CA GLY A 180 3.19 -24.75 14.44
C GLY A 180 1.90 -24.49 15.20
N ARG A 181 1.56 -23.24 15.46
CA ARG A 181 0.26 -22.87 16.04
C ARG A 181 -0.85 -22.81 15.00
N VAL A 182 -0.49 -22.61 13.74
CA VAL A 182 -1.33 -22.78 12.56
C VAL A 182 -0.64 -23.73 11.58
N ASP A 183 -1.39 -24.37 10.70
CA ASP A 183 -0.88 -25.35 9.73
C ASP A 183 -0.51 -24.69 8.40
N ALA A 184 -1.18 -23.57 8.09
CA ALA A 184 -0.95 -22.77 6.89
C ALA A 184 -1.10 -21.28 7.17
N ALA A 185 -0.54 -20.44 6.31
CA ALA A 185 -0.78 -19.00 6.28
C ALA A 185 -1.08 -18.56 4.84
N MET A 186 -2.08 -17.69 4.66
CA MET A 186 -2.50 -17.17 3.36
C MET A 186 -2.38 -15.64 3.34
N MET A 187 -1.82 -15.11 2.25
CA MET A 187 -1.70 -13.68 1.98
C MET A 187 -1.35 -13.47 0.51
N ASP A 188 -1.35 -12.22 0.07
CA ASP A 188 -0.93 -11.78 -1.25
C ASP A 188 0.43 -12.37 -1.63
N ASP A 189 0.56 -12.87 -2.83
CA ASP A 189 1.67 -13.74 -3.28
C ASP A 189 3.07 -13.17 -2.99
N MET A 190 3.32 -11.91 -3.37
CA MET A 190 4.62 -11.26 -3.15
C MET A 190 4.89 -11.00 -1.65
N VAL A 191 3.84 -10.80 -0.84
CA VAL A 191 3.98 -10.62 0.61
C VAL A 191 4.35 -11.93 1.28
N VAL A 192 3.74 -13.04 0.86
CA VAL A 192 4.15 -14.37 1.33
C VAL A 192 5.60 -14.61 0.96
N ILE A 193 5.99 -14.43 -0.32
CA ILE A 193 7.37 -14.62 -0.80
C ILE A 193 8.36 -13.79 0.03
N GLY A 194 8.08 -12.49 0.22
CA GLY A 194 8.94 -11.59 0.99
C GLY A 194 9.04 -11.97 2.47
N THR A 195 7.90 -12.34 3.09
CA THR A 195 7.85 -12.64 4.52
C THR A 195 8.50 -13.97 4.88
N ILE A 196 8.40 -15.00 4.03
CA ILE A 196 8.97 -16.34 4.32
C ILE A 196 10.43 -16.49 3.88
N LYS A 197 11.01 -15.52 3.20
CA LYS A 197 12.39 -15.54 2.72
C LYS A 197 13.36 -15.82 3.90
N GLY A 198 14.13 -16.90 3.79
CA GLY A 198 15.07 -17.33 4.84
C GLY A 198 14.43 -18.07 6.04
N LYS A 199 13.14 -18.33 6.03
CA LYS A 199 12.43 -19.11 7.05
C LYS A 199 12.23 -20.57 6.60
N PRO A 200 11.98 -21.51 7.54
CA PRO A 200 11.70 -22.90 7.21
C PRO A 200 10.27 -23.10 6.69
N LEU A 201 9.84 -22.25 5.77
CA LEU A 201 8.52 -22.20 5.19
C LEU A 201 8.58 -22.32 3.67
N LYS A 202 7.54 -22.88 3.06
CA LYS A 202 7.39 -23.04 1.60
C LYS A 202 5.97 -22.71 1.16
N ILE A 203 5.81 -22.26 -0.08
CA ILE A 203 4.51 -22.09 -0.72
C ILE A 203 4.06 -23.44 -1.29
N ILE A 204 2.81 -23.84 -1.04
CA ILE A 204 2.20 -25.05 -1.59
C ILE A 204 1.31 -24.80 -2.78
N GLY A 205 0.90 -23.55 -3.00
CA GLY A 205 0.10 -23.15 -4.14
C GLY A 205 -0.44 -21.74 -4.02
N THR A 206 -1.21 -21.35 -5.05
CA THR A 206 -1.84 -20.05 -5.16
C THR A 206 -3.33 -20.20 -5.47
N VAL A 207 -4.11 -19.24 -4.99
CA VAL A 207 -5.50 -19.04 -5.41
C VAL A 207 -5.49 -17.88 -6.40
N LYS A 208 -5.95 -18.14 -7.62
CA LYS A 208 -6.05 -17.14 -8.67
C LYS A 208 -7.24 -16.21 -8.38
N THR A 209 -6.95 -15.08 -7.78
CA THR A 209 -7.94 -14.04 -7.45
C THR A 209 -7.94 -12.90 -8.45
N GLY A 210 -6.81 -12.62 -9.11
CA GLY A 210 -6.68 -11.52 -10.07
C GLY A 210 -6.99 -10.17 -9.42
N GLU A 211 -6.56 -9.98 -8.18
CA GLU A 211 -6.81 -8.75 -7.43
C GLU A 211 -5.95 -7.60 -7.95
N GLU A 212 -6.53 -6.41 -7.96
CA GLU A 212 -5.91 -5.21 -8.51
C GLU A 212 -5.59 -4.20 -7.41
N TYR A 213 -4.31 -3.80 -7.30
CA TYR A 213 -3.88 -2.76 -6.38
C TYR A 213 -4.05 -1.37 -6.98
N ALA A 214 -4.58 -0.48 -6.16
CA ALA A 214 -4.68 0.94 -6.47
C ALA A 214 -4.51 1.79 -5.20
N VAL A 215 -4.22 3.08 -5.38
CA VAL A 215 -4.12 4.03 -4.27
C VAL A 215 -5.52 4.43 -3.83
N ALA A 216 -5.85 4.20 -2.55
CA ALA A 216 -7.15 4.61 -2.03
C ALA A 216 -7.13 6.07 -1.59
N ILE A 217 -8.17 6.81 -1.96
CA ILE A 217 -8.33 8.26 -1.75
C ILE A 217 -9.78 8.52 -1.35
N ARG A 218 -10.06 9.57 -0.57
CA ARG A 218 -11.45 9.96 -0.27
C ARG A 218 -12.19 10.33 -1.56
N LYS A 219 -13.46 9.97 -1.65
CA LYS A 219 -14.33 10.27 -2.82
C LYS A 219 -14.43 11.77 -3.13
N THR A 220 -14.20 12.62 -2.13
CA THR A 220 -14.24 14.09 -2.26
C THR A 220 -12.95 14.67 -2.82
N ASP A 221 -11.84 13.92 -2.82
CA ASP A 221 -10.51 14.42 -3.15
C ASP A 221 -10.14 14.12 -4.61
N THR A 222 -11.01 14.52 -5.53
CA THR A 222 -10.87 14.27 -6.98
C THR A 222 -9.57 14.82 -7.56
N ASP A 223 -9.17 16.03 -7.13
CA ASP A 223 -7.90 16.65 -7.58
C ASP A 223 -6.68 15.81 -7.17
N LEU A 224 -6.71 15.23 -5.96
CA LEU A 224 -5.64 14.34 -5.50
C LEU A 224 -5.62 13.04 -6.31
N LYS A 225 -6.80 12.47 -6.59
CA LYS A 225 -6.91 11.28 -7.44
C LYS A 225 -6.32 11.52 -8.83
N ASP A 226 -6.66 12.64 -9.46
CA ASP A 226 -6.16 12.99 -10.79
C ASP A 226 -4.64 13.22 -10.77
N LEU A 227 -4.14 13.88 -9.73
CA LEU A 227 -2.69 14.08 -9.51
C LEU A 227 -1.95 12.75 -9.38
N ILE A 228 -2.48 11.80 -8.57
CA ILE A 228 -1.88 10.47 -8.39
C ILE A 228 -1.97 9.65 -9.67
N ASN A 229 -3.08 9.69 -10.41
CA ASN A 229 -3.23 9.00 -11.69
C ASN A 229 -2.20 9.45 -12.72
N GLU A 230 -2.00 10.77 -12.86
CA GLU A 230 -0.96 11.29 -13.76
C GLU A 230 0.44 10.89 -13.28
N GLY A 231 0.68 10.92 -11.96
CA GLY A 231 1.95 10.48 -11.37
C GLY A 231 2.24 9.00 -11.60
N LEU A 232 1.25 8.13 -11.40
CA LEU A 232 1.35 6.69 -11.70
C LEU A 232 1.65 6.44 -13.18
N LYS A 233 0.93 7.11 -14.08
CA LYS A 233 1.15 7.02 -15.52
C LYS A 233 2.59 7.37 -15.88
N ARG A 234 3.16 8.44 -15.33
CA ARG A 234 4.55 8.84 -15.55
C ARG A 234 5.54 7.85 -14.97
N LEU A 235 5.30 7.40 -13.72
CA LEU A 235 6.15 6.42 -13.06
C LEU A 235 6.23 5.13 -13.88
N MET A 236 5.09 4.55 -14.24
CA MET A 236 5.00 3.28 -14.97
C MET A 236 5.62 3.36 -16.40
N ALA A 237 5.66 4.56 -17.00
CA ALA A 237 6.31 4.82 -18.28
C ALA A 237 7.82 5.16 -18.15
N SER A 238 8.33 5.32 -16.94
CA SER A 238 9.71 5.73 -16.68
C SER A 238 10.63 4.54 -16.40
N PRO A 239 11.96 4.69 -16.58
CA PRO A 239 12.93 3.69 -16.17
C PRO A 239 12.89 3.37 -14.67
N LYS A 240 12.38 4.29 -13.85
CA LYS A 240 12.26 4.12 -12.39
C LYS A 240 11.34 2.98 -12.01
N TRP A 241 10.28 2.72 -12.79
CA TRP A 241 9.39 1.60 -12.59
C TRP A 241 10.11 0.26 -12.62
N GLU A 242 10.92 0.04 -13.67
CA GLU A 242 11.71 -1.19 -13.80
C GLU A 242 12.82 -1.28 -12.72
N GLU A 243 13.43 -0.15 -12.35
CA GLU A 243 14.39 -0.09 -11.25
C GLU A 243 13.74 -0.53 -9.92
N LEU A 244 12.53 -0.03 -9.62
CA LEU A 244 11.80 -0.40 -8.40
C LEU A 244 11.39 -1.87 -8.42
N LYS A 245 10.90 -2.38 -9.55
CA LYS A 245 10.57 -3.80 -9.69
C LYS A 245 11.80 -4.68 -9.44
N ALA A 246 12.93 -4.34 -10.02
CA ALA A 246 14.17 -5.08 -9.82
C ALA A 246 14.65 -5.01 -8.36
N LYS A 247 14.61 -3.81 -7.74
CA LYS A 247 15.04 -3.59 -6.35
C LYS A 247 14.24 -4.42 -5.35
N TYR A 248 12.93 -4.52 -5.54
CA TYR A 248 12.01 -5.20 -4.64
C TYR A 248 11.63 -6.60 -5.11
N GLU A 249 12.35 -7.14 -6.10
CA GLU A 249 12.14 -8.48 -6.66
C GLU A 249 10.68 -8.71 -7.11
N MET A 250 10.02 -7.64 -7.60
CA MET A 250 8.64 -7.68 -8.08
C MET A 250 8.59 -8.42 -9.42
N GLN A 251 8.36 -9.72 -9.36
CA GLN A 251 8.28 -10.58 -10.55
C GLN A 251 6.82 -11.01 -10.78
N LYS A 252 6.40 -10.92 -12.03
CA LYS A 252 5.24 -11.63 -12.59
C LYS A 252 5.68 -12.42 -13.81
#